data_ebdad3c922bcf7df86175302843f0b06
#
_entry.id   ebdad3c922bcf7df86175302843f0b06
#
_cell.length_a   1.000
_cell.length_b   1.000
_cell.length_c   1.000
_cell.angle_alpha   90.00
_cell.angle_beta   90.00
_cell.angle_gamma   90.00
#
_symmetry.space_group_name_H-M   'P 1'
#
loop_
_entity.id
_entity.type
_entity.pdbx_description
1 polymer ?
#
loop_
_entity_poly.entity_id
_entity_poly.type
_entity_poly.pdbx_seq_one_letter_code
_entity_poly.pdbx_strand_id
1 'polypeptide(L)'
;MDLRETGFLKVLADYSFPENKIVLNPNDGFELGLMTTETTVLLYPAGRIDDLQSESGDAYHARLYQKNECRLGTIEMSLKTAGKLGSPKRVRLHMFKAEPYSRLLLSPE
;
A
#
# COMPACT_ATOMS: atom_id res chain seq x y z
N MET A 1 5.55 15.02 -12.04
CA MET A 1 5.02 13.72 -11.63
C MET A 1 4.97 13.67 -10.11
N ASP A 2 3.83 13.30 -9.55
CA ASP A 2 3.65 13.26 -8.09
C ASP A 2 3.75 11.82 -7.60
N LEU A 3 4.96 11.34 -7.43
CA LEU A 3 5.27 10.01 -6.92
C LEU A 3 5.88 10.15 -5.53
N ARG A 4 5.29 9.49 -4.55
CA ARG A 4 5.79 9.49 -3.17
C ARG A 4 6.09 8.07 -2.74
N GLU A 5 7.05 7.93 -1.83
CA GLU A 5 7.54 6.63 -1.39
C GLU A 5 7.74 6.62 0.11
N THR A 6 7.59 5.44 0.71
CA THR A 6 8.02 5.21 2.09
C THR A 6 9.39 4.55 2.10
N GLY A 7 9.99 4.40 3.28
CA GLY A 7 11.05 3.42 3.48
C GLY A 7 10.46 2.01 3.47
N PHE A 8 11.27 1.01 3.75
CA PHE A 8 10.77 -0.36 3.88
C PHE A 8 10.00 -0.52 5.18
N LEU A 9 8.79 -1.06 5.07
CA LEU A 9 7.91 -1.31 6.20
C LEU A 9 7.83 -2.81 6.47
N LYS A 10 7.81 -3.17 7.76
CA LYS A 10 7.64 -4.56 8.17
C LYS A 10 6.22 -5.02 7.85
N VAL A 11 6.07 -6.17 7.23
CA VAL A 11 4.77 -6.72 6.88
C VAL A 11 4.20 -7.54 8.03
N LEU A 12 2.98 -7.20 8.45
CA LEU A 12 2.18 -8.04 9.34
C LEU A 12 0.99 -8.53 8.53
N ALA A 13 1.00 -9.81 8.22
CA ALA A 13 -0.07 -10.44 7.45
C ALA A 13 -1.07 -11.08 8.40
N ASP A 14 -2.36 -10.83 8.16
CA ASP A 14 -3.44 -11.28 9.03
C ASP A 14 -4.51 -11.95 8.17
N TYR A 15 -4.78 -13.24 8.46
CA TYR A 15 -5.78 -13.98 7.70
C TYR A 15 -7.20 -13.45 7.90
N SER A 16 -7.45 -12.69 8.96
CA SER A 16 -8.77 -12.10 9.21
C SER A 16 -9.01 -10.83 8.40
N PHE A 17 -7.96 -10.26 7.79
CA PHE A 17 -8.12 -9.06 6.96
C PHE A 17 -8.75 -9.39 5.63
N PRO A 18 -9.72 -8.59 5.16
CA PRO A 18 -10.17 -8.68 3.78
C PRO A 18 -9.02 -8.36 2.82
N GLU A 19 -9.04 -8.95 1.63
CA GLU A 19 -7.99 -8.77 0.63
C GLU A 19 -7.75 -7.29 0.28
N ASN A 20 -8.80 -6.47 0.36
CA ASN A 20 -8.72 -5.07 -0.05
C ASN A 20 -8.46 -4.10 1.12
N LYS A 21 -7.98 -4.61 2.27
CA LYS A 21 -7.72 -3.75 3.43
C LYS A 21 -6.22 -3.65 3.70
N ILE A 22 -5.74 -2.42 3.87
CA ILE A 22 -4.36 -2.12 4.25
C ILE A 22 -4.40 -1.09 5.37
N VAL A 23 -3.55 -1.28 6.39
CA VAL A 23 -3.47 -0.37 7.53
C VAL A 23 -2.03 0.11 7.70
N LEU A 24 -1.86 1.42 7.88
CA LEU A 24 -0.58 2.08 8.11
C LEU A 24 -0.65 2.93 9.37
N ASN A 25 0.52 3.21 9.95
CA ASN A 25 0.63 4.27 10.93
C ASN A 25 0.49 5.62 10.22
N PRO A 26 -0.15 6.62 10.84
CA PRO A 26 -0.32 7.94 10.21
C PRO A 26 1.00 8.61 9.80
N ASN A 27 2.10 8.37 10.52
CA ASN A 27 3.39 8.95 10.15
C ASN A 27 3.91 8.35 8.84
N ASP A 28 3.68 7.04 8.61
CA ASP A 28 4.04 6.40 7.35
C ASP A 28 3.13 6.87 6.23
N GLY A 29 1.84 7.03 6.53
CA GLY A 29 0.89 7.57 5.56
C GLY A 29 1.21 8.99 5.15
N PHE A 30 1.75 9.80 6.06
CA PHE A 30 2.16 11.16 5.76
C PHE A 30 3.24 11.20 4.67
N GLU A 31 4.15 10.24 4.67
CA GLU A 31 5.18 10.14 3.62
C GLU A 31 4.57 9.93 2.24
N LEU A 32 3.38 9.33 2.17
CA LEU A 32 2.65 9.13 0.93
C LEU A 32 1.73 10.30 0.59
N GLY A 33 1.69 11.33 1.42
CA GLY A 33 0.82 12.49 1.21
C GLY A 33 -0.62 12.25 1.60
N LEU A 34 -0.90 11.24 2.42
CA LEU A 34 -2.26 10.94 2.85
C LEU A 34 -2.70 11.91 3.94
N MET A 35 -3.88 12.48 3.75
CA MET A 35 -4.41 13.50 4.67
C MET A 35 -5.63 13.03 5.44
N THR A 36 -6.19 11.87 5.09
CA THR A 36 -7.41 11.34 5.72
C THR A 36 -7.15 9.98 6.34
N THR A 37 -8.00 9.60 7.30
CA THR A 37 -7.86 8.32 8.00
C THR A 37 -8.24 7.13 7.13
N GLU A 38 -8.95 7.36 6.03
CA GLU A 38 -9.36 6.31 5.10
C GLU A 38 -9.29 6.84 3.68
N THR A 39 -8.66 6.10 2.79
CA THR A 39 -8.51 6.49 1.38
C THR A 39 -8.68 5.25 0.52
N THR A 40 -9.50 5.36 -0.53
CA THR A 40 -9.58 4.29 -1.52
C THR A 40 -8.49 4.52 -2.57
N VAL A 41 -7.75 3.47 -2.88
CA VAL A 41 -6.67 3.52 -3.87
C VAL A 41 -6.82 2.36 -4.85
N LEU A 42 -6.17 2.48 -6.00
CA LEU A 42 -5.93 1.34 -6.88
C LEU A 42 -4.64 0.68 -6.40
N LEU A 43 -4.76 -0.55 -5.93
CA LEU A 43 -3.64 -1.30 -5.38
C LEU A 43 -3.02 -2.21 -6.42
N TYR A 44 -1.71 -2.06 -6.61
CA TYR A 44 -0.90 -2.93 -7.44
C TYR A 44 -0.07 -3.81 -6.50
N PRO A 45 -0.51 -5.06 -6.23
CA PRO A 45 0.21 -5.92 -5.27
C PRO A 45 1.54 -6.40 -5.80
N ALA A 46 1.73 -6.37 -7.12
CA ALA A 46 2.99 -6.70 -7.76
C ALA A 46 3.07 -5.92 -9.04
N GLY A 47 4.29 -5.53 -9.45
CA GLY A 47 4.46 -4.77 -10.67
C GLY A 47 5.66 -3.84 -10.59
N ARG A 48 5.71 -2.90 -11.51
CA ARG A 48 6.81 -1.95 -11.66
C ARG A 48 6.27 -0.53 -11.47
N ILE A 49 7.15 0.40 -11.14
CA ILE A 49 6.78 1.81 -11.00
C ILE A 49 6.14 2.33 -12.30
N ASP A 50 6.62 1.88 -13.44
CA ASP A 50 6.06 2.28 -14.74
C ASP A 50 4.59 1.92 -14.86
N ASP A 51 4.15 0.82 -14.23
CA ASP A 51 2.76 0.39 -14.26
C ASP A 51 1.84 1.41 -13.58
N LEU A 52 2.33 2.12 -12.58
CA LEU A 52 1.55 3.14 -11.90
C LEU A 52 1.21 4.31 -12.82
N GLN A 53 2.15 4.67 -13.70
CA GLN A 53 1.97 5.81 -14.60
C GLN A 53 1.08 5.46 -15.79
N SER A 54 1.26 4.26 -16.34
CA SER A 54 0.55 3.82 -17.54
C SER A 54 -0.76 3.10 -17.28
N GLU A 55 -1.13 2.89 -16.01
CA GLU A 55 -2.30 2.11 -15.59
C GLU A 55 -2.27 0.68 -16.12
N SER A 56 -1.08 0.15 -16.39
CA SER A 56 -0.94 -1.23 -16.81
C SER A 56 -0.77 -2.15 -15.62
N GLY A 57 -1.03 -3.46 -15.84
CA GLY A 57 -0.92 -4.45 -14.78
C GLY A 57 -2.24 -4.70 -14.06
N ASP A 58 -2.22 -5.68 -13.16
CA ASP A 58 -3.40 -6.07 -12.40
C ASP A 58 -3.53 -5.22 -11.14
N ALA A 59 -4.61 -4.46 -11.08
CA ALA A 59 -4.89 -3.61 -9.93
C ALA A 59 -6.32 -3.84 -9.47
N TYR A 60 -6.58 -3.58 -8.20
CA TYR A 60 -7.93 -3.62 -7.66
C TYR A 60 -8.09 -2.52 -6.62
N HIS A 61 -9.35 -2.15 -6.37
CA HIS A 61 -9.65 -1.12 -5.39
C HIS A 61 -9.36 -1.65 -3.99
N ALA A 62 -8.62 -0.87 -3.20
CA ALA A 62 -8.33 -1.21 -1.82
C ALA A 62 -8.57 0.00 -0.94
N ARG A 63 -8.86 -0.26 0.33
CA ARG A 63 -9.02 0.78 1.34
C ARG A 63 -7.78 0.83 2.21
N LEU A 64 -7.19 2.00 2.25
CA LEU A 64 -6.01 2.28 3.04
C LEU A 64 -6.42 3.06 4.26
N TYR A 65 -6.16 2.50 5.44
CA TYR A 65 -6.50 3.12 6.73
C TYR A 65 -5.24 3.60 7.42
N GLN A 66 -5.33 4.75 8.06
CA GLN A 66 -4.27 5.25 8.93
C GLN A 66 -4.77 5.12 10.37
N LYS A 67 -4.10 4.29 11.16
CA LYS A 67 -4.48 4.01 12.55
C LYS A 67 -3.27 4.10 13.46
N ASN A 68 -3.43 4.80 14.59
CA ASN A 68 -2.36 4.92 15.58
C ASN A 68 -1.97 3.57 16.19
N GLU A 69 -2.91 2.61 16.21
CA GLU A 69 -2.66 1.26 16.73
C GLU A 69 -1.69 0.48 15.84
N CYS A 70 -1.58 0.86 14.58
CA CYS A 70 -0.57 0.26 13.71
C CYS A 70 0.79 0.83 14.07
N ARG A 71 1.75 -0.05 14.35
CA ARG A 71 3.09 0.38 14.77
C ARG A 71 3.79 1.14 13.64
N LEU A 72 4.48 2.23 14.01
CA LEU A 72 5.30 2.97 13.05
C LEU A 72 6.31 2.03 12.37
N GLY A 73 6.45 2.17 11.06
CA GLY A 73 7.35 1.31 10.28
C GLY A 73 6.77 -0.05 9.95
N THR A 74 5.45 -0.23 10.12
CA THR A 74 4.78 -1.50 9.89
C THR A 74 3.58 -1.27 8.96
N ILE A 75 3.29 -2.27 8.13
CA ILE A 75 2.07 -2.30 7.30
C ILE A 75 1.32 -3.59 7.60
N GLU A 76 0.00 -3.46 7.80
CA GLU A 76 -0.86 -4.62 8.02
C GLU A 76 -1.66 -4.88 6.75
N MET A 77 -1.71 -6.13 6.33
CA MET A 77 -2.42 -6.54 5.12
C MET A 77 -2.94 -7.96 5.26
N SER A 78 -3.78 -8.39 4.33
CA SER A 78 -4.27 -9.75 4.32
C SER A 78 -3.17 -10.74 3.97
N LEU A 79 -3.32 -11.99 4.42
CA LEU A 79 -2.41 -13.08 3.99
C LEU A 79 -2.44 -13.24 2.47
N LYS A 80 -3.58 -13.04 1.85
CA LYS A 80 -3.72 -13.20 0.40
C LYS A 80 -2.91 -12.15 -0.35
N THR A 81 -2.95 -10.89 0.09
CA THR A 81 -2.14 -9.83 -0.51
C THR A 81 -0.66 -10.09 -0.30
N ALA A 82 -0.26 -10.47 0.92
CA ALA A 82 1.13 -10.80 1.21
C ALA A 82 1.60 -11.97 0.35
N GLY A 83 0.76 -12.98 0.14
CA GLY A 83 1.06 -14.13 -0.70
C GLY A 83 1.33 -13.76 -2.15
N LYS A 84 0.58 -12.79 -2.68
CA LYS A 84 0.81 -12.29 -4.06
C LYS A 84 2.18 -11.65 -4.21
N LEU A 85 2.75 -11.15 -3.11
CA LEU A 85 4.08 -10.54 -3.09
C LEU A 85 5.18 -11.54 -2.78
N GLY A 86 4.86 -12.82 -2.57
CA GLY A 86 5.83 -13.83 -2.16
C GLY A 86 6.09 -13.84 -0.66
N SER A 87 5.14 -13.34 0.13
CA SER A 87 5.23 -13.28 1.60
C SER A 87 6.52 -12.62 2.09
N PRO A 88 6.84 -11.40 1.65
CA PRO A 88 8.06 -10.73 2.05
C PRO A 88 8.00 -10.30 3.51
N LYS A 89 9.17 -10.10 4.11
CA LYS A 89 9.24 -9.56 5.47
C LYS A 89 9.02 -8.06 5.48
N ARG A 90 9.44 -7.37 4.42
CA ARG A 90 9.31 -5.91 4.31
C ARG A 90 8.91 -5.53 2.90
N VAL A 91 8.19 -4.42 2.80
CA VAL A 91 7.81 -3.83 1.51
C VAL A 91 8.01 -2.33 1.56
N ARG A 92 8.25 -1.75 0.39
CA ARG A 92 8.24 -0.30 0.21
C ARG A 92 6.97 0.08 -0.55
N LEU A 93 6.35 1.19 -0.17
CA LEU A 93 5.16 1.68 -0.82
C LEU A 93 5.50 2.83 -1.75
N HIS A 94 4.89 2.82 -2.93
CA HIS A 94 4.99 3.90 -3.90
C HIS A 94 3.58 4.37 -4.22
N MET A 95 3.33 5.67 -4.05
CA MET A 95 2.02 6.26 -4.31
C MET A 95 2.13 7.24 -5.46
N PHE A 96 1.36 7.01 -6.52
CA PHE A 96 1.21 7.93 -7.64
C PHE A 96 -0.15 8.59 -7.51
N LYS A 97 -0.14 9.90 -7.27
CA LYS A 97 -1.38 10.65 -7.10
C LYS A 97 -2.11 10.79 -8.42
N ALA A 98 -3.37 10.39 -8.43
CA ALA A 98 -4.19 10.43 -9.64
C ALA A 98 -5.67 10.54 -9.27
N GLU A 99 -6.48 10.90 -10.26
CA GLU A 99 -7.92 10.96 -10.13
C GLU A 99 -8.55 9.89 -11.00
N PRO A 100 -9.67 9.26 -10.61
CA PRO A 100 -10.37 9.47 -9.34
C PRO A 100 -9.71 8.80 -8.13
N TYR A 101 -8.76 7.88 -8.34
CA TYR A 101 -8.07 7.16 -7.27
C TYR A 101 -6.57 7.25 -7.47
N SER A 102 -5.85 7.55 -6.38
CA SER A 102 -4.40 7.40 -6.38
C SER A 102 -4.03 5.92 -6.54
N ARG A 103 -2.83 5.66 -7.06
CA ARG A 103 -2.34 4.31 -7.35
C ARG A 103 -1.24 3.95 -6.38
N LEU A 104 -1.35 2.80 -5.75
CA LEU A 104 -0.41 2.32 -4.75
C LEU A 104 0.26 1.04 -5.21
N LEU A 105 1.59 1.03 -5.23
CA LEU A 105 2.39 -0.15 -5.56
C LEU A 105 3.09 -0.63 -4.30
N LEU A 106 3.07 -1.95 -4.09
CA LEU A 106 3.81 -2.60 -3.03
C LEU A 106 5.03 -3.28 -3.65
N SER A 107 6.22 -2.87 -3.22
CA SER A 107 7.48 -3.44 -3.72
C SER A 107 8.14 -4.25 -2.62
N PRO A 108 8.21 -5.60 -2.75
CA PRO A 108 8.86 -6.42 -1.74
C PRO A 108 10.36 -6.16 -1.74
N GLU A 109 10.93 -6.27 -0.55
CA GLU A 109 12.38 -6.16 -0.36
C GLU A 109 13.11 -7.37 -0.92
#